data_23a9ea3062061ee3f115da333c32d8a2
#
_entry.id   23a9ea3062061ee3f115da333c32d8a2
#
_cell.length_a   1.000
_cell.length_b   1.000
_cell.length_c   1.000
_cell.angle_alpha   90.00
_cell.angle_beta   90.00
_cell.angle_gamma   90.00
#
_symmetry.space_group_name_H-M   'P 1'
#
loop_
_entity.id
_entity.type
_entity.pdbx_description
1 polymer ?
#
loop_
_entity_poly.entity_id
_entity_poly.type
_entity_poly.pdbx_seq_one_letter_code
_entity_poly.pdbx_strand_id
1 'polypeptide(L)'
;MFSQKAGPIGIFDSGYGGLTVFDKIRQAMPEYDYIYLGDNARTPYGPRSFEVVYRFTRQAVMKLFSEGCQLVILACNTASAKALRTIQQRDLPDWDPARRVLGVIRPTVEMMDQVSTTKHIGILGTAGTISSHSYSLEIEKMFPHITVTGESCPMWVPLVENNEFDSPGADYFVQKHLDHILSVDPRIDTLVLGCTHYPLLIGKIRQYLPQGVTVFAQGEYVAESLKDYLNRHPEMDRRLTRGGECRFLTTESAAKFSEAASVFLNDPIEVEQISID
;
A
#
# COMPACT_ATOMS: atom_id res chain seq x y z
N MET A 1 4.69 10.66 25.71
CA MET A 1 3.49 11.39 25.25
C MET A 1 3.85 12.06 23.92
N PHE A 2 3.06 11.82 22.87
CA PHE A 2 3.35 12.40 21.54
C PHE A 2 2.99 13.90 21.48
N SER A 3 3.62 14.62 20.53
CA SER A 3 3.33 16.05 20.30
C SER A 3 1.87 16.26 19.91
N GLN A 4 1.21 17.25 20.52
CA GLN A 4 -0.14 17.68 20.15
C GLN A 4 -0.16 18.82 19.11
N LYS A 5 1.03 19.28 18.67
CA LYS A 5 1.15 20.28 17.61
C LYS A 5 0.77 19.66 16.26
N ALA A 6 0.35 20.50 15.33
CA ALA A 6 0.19 20.08 13.95
C ALA A 6 1.49 19.42 13.42
N GLY A 7 1.33 18.45 12.55
CA GLY A 7 2.46 17.68 12.02
C GLY A 7 2.16 17.08 10.64
N PRO A 8 3.15 16.43 10.00
CA PRO A 8 3.03 15.89 8.66
C PRO A 8 2.12 14.65 8.60
N ILE A 9 1.74 14.27 7.38
CA ILE A 9 1.15 12.96 7.09
C ILE A 9 2.28 11.94 6.97
N GLY A 10 2.22 10.87 7.77
CA GLY A 10 3.15 9.74 7.67
C GLY A 10 2.67 8.74 6.62
N ILE A 11 3.57 8.30 5.75
CA ILE A 11 3.33 7.22 4.79
C ILE A 11 4.28 6.08 5.13
N PHE A 12 3.74 4.91 5.40
CA PHE A 12 4.53 3.72 5.74
C PHE A 12 4.41 2.64 4.68
N ASP A 13 5.55 2.11 4.28
CA ASP A 13 5.64 0.88 3.49
C ASP A 13 6.73 -0.05 4.03
N SER A 14 6.63 -1.34 3.72
CA SER A 14 7.66 -2.32 4.07
C SER A 14 8.97 -2.16 3.27
N GLY A 15 8.96 -1.34 2.22
CA GLY A 15 10.09 -1.15 1.32
C GLY A 15 9.95 0.05 0.42
N TYR A 16 10.17 -0.16 -0.89
CA TYR A 16 10.14 0.89 -1.91
C TYR A 16 8.76 1.05 -2.56
N GLY A 17 7.99 -0.04 -2.65
CA GLY A 17 6.76 -0.11 -3.44
C GLY A 17 5.73 0.94 -3.08
N GLY A 18 5.65 1.30 -1.80
CA GLY A 18 4.75 2.35 -1.29
C GLY A 18 4.95 3.73 -1.92
N LEU A 19 6.09 3.98 -2.56
CA LEU A 19 6.35 5.20 -3.33
C LEU A 19 5.34 5.37 -4.49
N THR A 20 4.83 4.28 -5.07
CA THR A 20 3.78 4.33 -6.10
C THR A 20 2.48 4.93 -5.58
N VAL A 21 2.12 4.65 -4.33
CA VAL A 21 0.93 5.21 -3.66
C VAL A 21 1.22 6.62 -3.16
N PHE A 22 2.39 6.82 -2.55
CA PHE A 22 2.82 8.13 -2.05
C PHE A 22 2.86 9.18 -3.15
N ASP A 23 3.40 8.86 -4.33
CA ASP A 23 3.46 9.79 -5.46
C ASP A 23 2.06 10.29 -5.87
N LYS A 24 1.06 9.41 -5.91
CA LYS A 24 -0.32 9.80 -6.20
C LYS A 24 -0.94 10.66 -5.10
N ILE A 25 -0.65 10.35 -3.84
CA ILE A 25 -1.10 11.17 -2.69
C ILE A 25 -0.47 12.57 -2.77
N ARG A 26 0.85 12.67 -3.00
CA ARG A 26 1.57 13.93 -3.12
C ARG A 26 1.06 14.78 -4.29
N GLN A 27 0.81 14.15 -5.44
CA GLN A 27 0.26 14.84 -6.62
C GLN A 27 -1.16 15.39 -6.39
N ALA A 28 -1.99 14.64 -5.67
CA ALA A 28 -3.38 15.03 -5.38
C ALA A 28 -3.49 16.11 -4.27
N MET A 29 -2.51 16.17 -3.38
CA MET A 29 -2.51 17.05 -2.21
C MET A 29 -1.09 17.61 -1.96
N PRO A 30 -0.54 18.41 -2.88
CA PRO A 30 0.85 18.88 -2.82
C PRO A 30 1.12 19.89 -1.71
N GLU A 31 0.08 20.45 -1.11
CA GLU A 31 0.19 21.45 -0.05
C GLU A 31 0.55 20.87 1.31
N TYR A 32 0.36 19.57 1.56
CA TYR A 32 0.68 18.97 2.86
C TYR A 32 2.15 18.59 2.99
N ASP A 33 2.63 18.52 4.23
CA ASP A 33 3.93 17.97 4.55
C ASP A 33 3.83 16.46 4.77
N TYR A 34 4.85 15.73 4.32
CA TYR A 34 4.88 14.27 4.35
C TYR A 34 6.17 13.73 4.96
N ILE A 35 6.05 12.62 5.67
CA ILE A 35 7.19 11.75 6.02
C ILE A 35 6.91 10.37 5.45
N TYR A 36 7.71 9.94 4.47
CA TYR A 36 7.72 8.56 4.00
C TYR A 36 8.69 7.74 4.85
N LEU A 37 8.27 6.55 5.28
CA LEU A 37 9.10 5.58 5.99
C LEU A 37 9.06 4.22 5.29
N GLY A 38 10.20 3.80 4.73
CA GLY A 38 10.42 2.47 4.18
C GLY A 38 11.19 1.57 5.14
N ASP A 39 10.58 0.44 5.55
CA ASP A 39 11.24 -0.53 6.44
C ASP A 39 12.07 -1.56 5.67
N ASN A 40 13.01 -1.07 4.88
CA ASN A 40 13.79 -1.84 3.92
C ASN A 40 14.71 -2.89 4.55
N ALA A 41 15.21 -2.66 5.78
CA ALA A 41 16.05 -3.64 6.48
C ALA A 41 15.28 -4.91 6.88
N ARG A 42 13.94 -4.84 6.99
CA ARG A 42 13.11 -5.97 7.43
C ARG A 42 12.18 -6.51 6.33
N THR A 43 12.23 -5.94 5.13
CA THR A 43 11.51 -6.41 3.93
C THR A 43 11.99 -7.83 3.54
N PRO A 44 11.20 -8.65 2.83
CA PRO A 44 9.80 -8.45 2.48
C PRO A 44 8.83 -8.88 3.62
N TYR A 45 7.68 -8.20 3.72
CA TYR A 45 6.62 -8.53 4.69
C TYR A 45 5.69 -9.65 4.20
N GLY A 46 5.60 -9.84 2.88
CA GLY A 46 4.67 -10.79 2.26
C GLY A 46 4.69 -12.21 2.83
N PRO A 47 5.85 -12.85 3.04
CA PRO A 47 5.94 -14.21 3.60
C PRO A 47 5.94 -14.27 5.14
N ARG A 48 5.92 -13.12 5.85
CA ARG A 48 6.02 -13.09 7.31
C ARG A 48 4.72 -13.48 7.99
N SER A 49 4.83 -14.01 9.23
CA SER A 49 3.66 -14.31 10.09
C SER A 49 2.89 -13.03 10.45
N PHE A 50 1.67 -13.21 10.93
CA PHE A 50 0.83 -12.10 11.40
C PHE A 50 1.55 -11.30 12.50
N GLU A 51 2.10 -11.99 13.52
CA GLU A 51 2.75 -11.37 14.68
C GLU A 51 3.97 -10.55 14.29
N VAL A 52 4.77 -11.04 13.33
CA VAL A 52 5.96 -10.34 12.84
C VAL A 52 5.56 -9.07 12.09
N VAL A 53 4.60 -9.16 11.17
CA VAL A 53 4.11 -8.00 10.40
C VAL A 53 3.48 -6.97 11.35
N TYR A 54 2.63 -7.42 12.29
CA TYR A 54 2.03 -6.53 13.28
C TYR A 54 3.09 -5.81 14.11
N ARG A 55 4.06 -6.55 14.67
CA ARG A 55 5.15 -5.95 15.48
C ARG A 55 5.93 -4.91 14.70
N PHE A 56 6.35 -5.21 13.48
CA PHE A 56 7.13 -4.29 12.66
C PHE A 56 6.31 -3.06 12.26
N THR A 57 5.06 -3.25 11.82
CA THR A 57 4.18 -2.13 11.47
C THR A 57 3.89 -1.25 12.68
N ARG A 58 3.65 -1.86 13.85
CA ARG A 58 3.43 -1.14 15.11
C ARG A 58 4.61 -0.24 15.47
N GLN A 59 5.83 -0.76 15.39
CA GLN A 59 7.05 0.01 15.63
C GLN A 59 7.20 1.16 14.62
N ALA A 60 6.95 0.92 13.34
CA ALA A 60 7.01 1.95 12.31
C ALA A 60 5.98 3.07 12.52
N VAL A 61 4.74 2.73 12.89
CA VAL A 61 3.70 3.72 13.22
C VAL A 61 4.10 4.55 14.44
N MET A 62 4.64 3.91 15.49
CA MET A 62 5.15 4.63 16.67
C MET A 62 6.30 5.58 16.29
N LYS A 63 7.21 5.15 15.42
CA LYS A 63 8.30 6.00 14.92
C LYS A 63 7.75 7.22 14.19
N LEU A 64 6.83 7.06 13.25
CA LEU A 64 6.18 8.17 12.55
C LEU A 64 5.44 9.11 13.51
N PHE A 65 4.78 8.56 14.52
CA PHE A 65 4.16 9.39 15.56
C PHE A 65 5.18 10.16 16.41
N SER A 66 6.35 9.59 16.66
CA SER A 66 7.45 10.29 17.36
C SER A 66 8.09 11.39 16.51
N GLU A 67 8.07 11.25 15.17
CA GLU A 67 8.46 12.30 14.21
C GLU A 67 7.39 13.41 14.06
N GLY A 68 6.27 13.32 14.77
CA GLY A 68 5.23 14.35 14.81
C GLY A 68 4.01 14.06 13.94
N CYS A 69 4.02 12.99 13.13
CA CYS A 69 2.87 12.66 12.28
C CYS A 69 1.57 12.56 13.09
N GLN A 70 0.50 13.17 12.59
CA GLN A 70 -0.81 13.12 13.22
C GLN A 70 -1.72 12.07 12.55
N LEU A 71 -1.45 11.77 11.29
CA LEU A 71 -2.12 10.78 10.47
C LEU A 71 -1.06 9.90 9.82
N VAL A 72 -1.22 8.59 9.86
CA VAL A 72 -0.34 7.62 9.18
C VAL A 72 -1.14 6.78 8.20
N ILE A 73 -0.64 6.66 6.98
CA ILE A 73 -1.19 5.81 5.92
C ILE A 73 -0.29 4.58 5.76
N LEU A 74 -0.85 3.40 5.97
CA LEU A 74 -0.17 2.14 5.65
C LEU A 74 -0.32 1.87 4.15
N ALA A 75 0.65 2.29 3.35
CA ALA A 75 0.67 2.06 1.90
C ALA A 75 0.87 0.57 1.57
N CYS A 76 1.63 -0.15 2.41
CA CYS A 76 1.84 -1.59 2.27
C CYS A 76 0.54 -2.38 2.45
N ASN A 77 0.14 -3.14 1.42
CA ASN A 77 -1.04 -4.00 1.47
C ASN A 77 -0.93 -5.08 2.55
N THR A 78 0.25 -5.71 2.69
CA THR A 78 0.47 -6.74 3.72
C THR A 78 0.36 -6.17 5.13
N ALA A 79 0.91 -4.97 5.37
CA ALA A 79 0.78 -4.28 6.66
C ALA A 79 -0.67 -3.87 6.93
N SER A 80 -1.36 -3.31 5.93
CA SER A 80 -2.79 -2.97 6.00
C SER A 80 -3.64 -4.19 6.33
N ALA A 81 -3.35 -5.34 5.70
CA ALA A 81 -4.09 -6.57 5.88
C ALA A 81 -3.88 -7.21 7.26
N LYS A 82 -2.64 -7.20 7.76
CA LYS A 82 -2.26 -7.96 8.97
C LYS A 82 -2.14 -7.12 10.24
N ALA A 83 -1.93 -5.82 10.15
CA ALA A 83 -1.62 -5.00 11.33
C ALA A 83 -2.66 -3.91 11.63
N LEU A 84 -3.25 -3.29 10.60
CA LEU A 84 -4.07 -2.10 10.74
C LEU A 84 -5.18 -2.23 11.78
N ARG A 85 -6.00 -3.27 11.68
CA ARG A 85 -7.15 -3.46 12.57
C ARG A 85 -6.72 -3.59 14.04
N THR A 86 -5.64 -4.32 14.28
CA THR A 86 -5.10 -4.50 15.64
C THR A 86 -4.56 -3.19 16.20
N ILE A 87 -3.81 -2.43 15.37
CA ILE A 87 -3.31 -1.11 15.77
C ILE A 87 -4.46 -0.16 16.08
N GLN A 88 -5.47 -0.07 15.22
CA GLN A 88 -6.63 0.82 15.44
C GLN A 88 -7.44 0.48 16.68
N GLN A 89 -7.63 -0.80 16.98
CA GLN A 89 -8.51 -1.26 18.05
C GLN A 89 -7.83 -1.41 19.41
N ARG A 90 -6.53 -1.70 19.43
CA ARG A 90 -5.79 -2.00 20.67
C ARG A 90 -4.74 -0.94 21.00
N ASP A 91 -3.89 -0.58 20.04
CA ASP A 91 -2.75 0.27 20.34
C ASP A 91 -3.11 1.77 20.31
N LEU A 92 -3.83 2.21 19.30
CA LEU A 92 -4.13 3.63 19.07
C LEU A 92 -4.91 4.29 20.21
N PRO A 93 -5.93 3.63 20.84
CA PRO A 93 -6.62 4.19 22.00
C PRO A 93 -5.69 4.45 23.20
N ASP A 94 -4.68 3.58 23.39
CA ASP A 94 -3.72 3.71 24.49
C ASP A 94 -2.61 4.73 24.18
N TRP A 95 -2.26 4.90 22.90
CA TRP A 95 -1.18 5.80 22.47
C TRP A 95 -1.64 7.25 22.39
N ASP A 96 -2.63 7.51 21.56
CA ASP A 96 -3.23 8.83 21.35
C ASP A 96 -4.52 8.68 20.51
N PRO A 97 -5.70 8.71 21.13
CA PRO A 97 -6.98 8.52 20.45
C PRO A 97 -7.33 9.63 19.46
N ALA A 98 -6.58 10.74 19.46
CA ALA A 98 -6.79 11.83 18.52
C ALA A 98 -6.02 11.66 17.20
N ARG A 99 -5.04 10.74 17.15
CA ARG A 99 -4.31 10.37 15.92
C ARG A 99 -5.08 9.34 15.12
N ARG A 100 -4.67 9.14 13.88
CA ARG A 100 -5.29 8.15 12.98
C ARG A 100 -4.24 7.33 12.25
N VAL A 101 -4.59 6.08 12.02
CA VAL A 101 -3.87 5.17 11.11
C VAL A 101 -4.89 4.64 10.11
N LEU A 102 -4.63 4.82 8.83
CA LEU A 102 -5.47 4.37 7.73
C LEU A 102 -4.69 3.39 6.85
N GLY A 103 -5.38 2.59 6.05
CA GLY A 103 -4.75 1.64 5.13
C GLY A 103 -5.34 1.72 3.74
N VAL A 104 -4.72 1.05 2.79
CA VAL A 104 -5.06 1.12 1.37
C VAL A 104 -6.14 0.13 0.92
N ILE A 105 -6.47 -0.87 1.75
CA ILE A 105 -7.45 -1.92 1.35
C ILE A 105 -8.85 -1.34 1.24
N ARG A 106 -9.31 -0.62 2.26
CA ARG A 106 -10.68 -0.11 2.29
C ARG A 106 -10.99 0.87 1.15
N PRO A 107 -10.16 1.89 0.84
CA PRO A 107 -10.37 2.75 -0.32
C PRO A 107 -10.47 1.98 -1.65
N THR A 108 -9.66 0.92 -1.78
CA THR A 108 -9.71 0.02 -2.94
C THR A 108 -11.06 -0.70 -3.03
N VAL A 109 -11.51 -1.27 -1.90
CA VAL A 109 -12.78 -2.03 -1.84
C VAL A 109 -13.98 -1.15 -2.16
N GLU A 110 -14.00 0.10 -1.71
CA GLU A 110 -15.08 1.05 -1.95
C GLU A 110 -15.36 1.29 -3.45
N MET A 111 -14.36 1.06 -4.32
CA MET A 111 -14.50 1.20 -5.78
C MET A 111 -14.99 -0.06 -6.50
N MET A 112 -14.95 -1.21 -5.86
CA MET A 112 -15.11 -2.51 -6.53
C MET A 112 -16.47 -2.68 -7.23
N ASP A 113 -17.53 -2.18 -6.65
CA ASP A 113 -18.85 -2.28 -7.28
C ASP A 113 -18.99 -1.40 -8.53
N GLN A 114 -18.24 -0.33 -8.62
CA GLN A 114 -18.26 0.59 -9.76
C GLN A 114 -17.38 0.10 -10.92
N VAL A 115 -16.25 -0.54 -10.62
CA VAL A 115 -15.24 -0.91 -11.63
C VAL A 115 -15.49 -2.27 -12.27
N SER A 116 -16.20 -3.17 -11.60
CA SER A 116 -16.55 -4.49 -12.15
C SER A 116 -17.98 -4.54 -12.65
N THR A 117 -18.15 -4.99 -13.89
CA THR A 117 -19.46 -5.23 -14.51
C THR A 117 -20.00 -6.61 -14.16
N THR A 118 -19.15 -7.64 -14.23
CA THR A 118 -19.52 -9.03 -13.96
C THR A 118 -19.71 -9.32 -12.48
N LYS A 119 -19.19 -8.44 -11.61
CA LYS A 119 -19.10 -8.63 -10.16
C LYS A 119 -18.21 -9.82 -9.76
N HIS A 120 -17.26 -10.17 -10.62
CA HIS A 120 -16.21 -11.15 -10.40
C HIS A 120 -14.85 -10.45 -10.44
N ILE A 121 -14.16 -10.41 -9.31
CA ILE A 121 -12.92 -9.65 -9.12
C ILE A 121 -11.79 -10.57 -8.70
N GLY A 122 -10.65 -10.42 -9.36
CA GLY A 122 -9.41 -11.07 -8.98
C GLY A 122 -8.52 -10.14 -8.14
N ILE A 123 -7.96 -10.65 -7.05
CA ILE A 123 -6.97 -9.94 -6.24
C ILE A 123 -5.61 -10.59 -6.43
N LEU A 124 -4.68 -9.87 -7.04
CA LEU A 124 -3.27 -10.27 -7.15
C LEU A 124 -2.51 -9.69 -5.95
N GLY A 125 -1.91 -10.51 -5.11
CA GLY A 125 -1.28 -10.03 -3.88
C GLY A 125 -0.09 -10.87 -3.44
N THR A 126 0.56 -10.43 -2.36
CA THR A 126 1.55 -11.27 -1.67
C THR A 126 0.86 -12.43 -0.95
N ALA A 127 1.61 -13.49 -0.62
CA ALA A 127 1.07 -14.60 0.16
C ALA A 127 0.40 -14.11 1.47
N GLY A 128 1.00 -13.12 2.13
CA GLY A 128 0.46 -12.54 3.35
C GLY A 128 -0.84 -11.78 3.15
N THR A 129 -0.98 -11.03 2.06
CA THR A 129 -2.21 -10.30 1.74
C THR A 129 -3.35 -11.27 1.42
N ILE A 130 -3.09 -12.26 0.57
CA ILE A 130 -4.10 -13.24 0.16
C ILE A 130 -4.54 -14.12 1.33
N SER A 131 -3.60 -14.68 2.10
CA SER A 131 -3.92 -15.54 3.24
C SER A 131 -4.61 -14.82 4.40
N SER A 132 -4.55 -13.50 4.47
CA SER A 132 -5.27 -12.70 5.47
C SER A 132 -6.77 -12.63 5.23
N HIS A 133 -7.22 -12.90 4.00
CA HIS A 133 -8.60 -12.71 3.53
C HIS A 133 -9.14 -11.28 3.69
N SER A 134 -8.30 -10.28 3.96
CA SER A 134 -8.74 -8.93 4.28
C SER A 134 -9.55 -8.28 3.15
N TYR A 135 -9.16 -8.49 1.89
CA TYR A 135 -9.94 -8.03 0.74
C TYR A 135 -11.32 -8.70 0.66
N SER A 136 -11.35 -10.03 0.73
CA SER A 136 -12.59 -10.79 0.64
C SER A 136 -13.56 -10.42 1.77
N LEU A 137 -13.07 -10.29 3.00
CA LEU A 137 -13.88 -9.90 4.15
C LEU A 137 -14.44 -8.48 4.04
N GLU A 138 -13.65 -7.51 3.58
CA GLU A 138 -14.13 -6.13 3.42
C GLU A 138 -15.09 -6.03 2.21
N ILE A 139 -14.83 -6.75 1.11
CA ILE A 139 -15.74 -6.79 -0.04
C ILE A 139 -17.06 -7.47 0.33
N GLU A 140 -17.03 -8.62 0.99
CA GLU A 140 -18.24 -9.32 1.45
C GLU A 140 -19.11 -8.44 2.36
N LYS A 141 -18.48 -7.68 3.23
CA LYS A 141 -19.17 -6.75 4.14
C LYS A 141 -19.85 -5.59 3.41
N MET A 142 -19.22 -5.03 2.38
CA MET A 142 -19.72 -3.85 1.67
C MET A 142 -20.59 -4.22 0.46
N PHE A 143 -20.19 -5.27 -0.25
CA PHE A 143 -20.76 -5.69 -1.52
C PHE A 143 -20.90 -7.22 -1.56
N PRO A 144 -21.85 -7.82 -0.80
CA PRO A 144 -21.99 -9.27 -0.66
C PRO A 144 -22.33 -10.01 -1.97
N HIS A 145 -22.68 -9.27 -3.03
CA HIS A 145 -22.95 -9.80 -4.36
C HIS A 145 -21.69 -9.92 -5.24
N ILE A 146 -20.52 -9.44 -4.77
CA ILE A 146 -19.26 -9.54 -5.50
C ILE A 146 -18.54 -10.84 -5.13
N THR A 147 -18.15 -11.60 -6.14
CA THR A 147 -17.29 -12.78 -5.98
C THR A 147 -15.82 -12.37 -6.07
N VAL A 148 -15.02 -12.83 -5.12
CA VAL A 148 -13.59 -12.50 -5.04
C VAL A 148 -12.74 -13.76 -5.16
N THR A 149 -11.81 -13.74 -6.10
CA THR A 149 -10.78 -14.78 -6.27
C THR A 149 -9.41 -14.18 -5.96
N GLY A 150 -8.67 -14.79 -5.05
CA GLY A 150 -7.33 -14.33 -4.66
C GLY A 150 -6.23 -15.16 -5.28
N GLU A 151 -5.18 -14.53 -5.81
CA GLU A 151 -3.98 -15.17 -6.33
C GLU A 151 -2.72 -14.62 -5.65
N SER A 152 -1.91 -15.53 -5.13
CA SER A 152 -0.62 -15.18 -4.51
C SER A 152 0.49 -15.16 -5.55
N CYS A 153 1.18 -14.02 -5.70
CA CYS A 153 2.24 -13.80 -6.68
C CYS A 153 3.60 -13.56 -5.98
N PRO A 154 4.22 -14.58 -5.37
CA PRO A 154 5.37 -14.40 -4.48
C PRO A 154 6.63 -13.89 -5.18
N MET A 155 6.78 -14.14 -6.49
CA MET A 155 7.95 -13.71 -7.25
C MET A 155 7.86 -12.28 -7.78
N TRP A 156 6.68 -11.65 -7.76
CA TRP A 156 6.52 -10.34 -8.38
C TRP A 156 7.23 -9.22 -7.62
N VAL A 157 7.28 -9.26 -6.28
CA VAL A 157 8.07 -8.31 -5.49
C VAL A 157 9.57 -8.47 -5.76
N PRO A 158 10.19 -9.67 -5.68
CA PRO A 158 11.58 -9.88 -6.06
C PRO A 158 11.94 -9.41 -7.47
N LEU A 159 11.08 -9.65 -8.46
CA LEU A 159 11.31 -9.16 -9.83
C LEU A 159 11.41 -7.64 -9.90
N VAL A 160 10.51 -6.94 -9.21
CA VAL A 160 10.52 -5.47 -9.17
C VAL A 160 11.74 -4.94 -8.41
N GLU A 161 12.04 -5.48 -7.22
CA GLU A 161 13.14 -4.99 -6.38
C GLU A 161 14.53 -5.25 -6.99
N ASN A 162 14.66 -6.25 -7.87
CA ASN A 162 15.89 -6.52 -8.60
C ASN A 162 15.92 -5.91 -10.02
N ASN A 163 14.99 -5.03 -10.36
CA ASN A 163 14.87 -4.37 -11.67
C ASN A 163 14.68 -5.36 -12.83
N GLU A 164 14.08 -6.53 -12.54
CA GLU A 164 13.80 -7.60 -13.50
C GLU A 164 12.35 -7.59 -14.01
N PHE A 165 11.61 -6.52 -13.76
CA PHE A 165 10.18 -6.43 -14.08
C PHE A 165 9.87 -6.42 -15.58
N ASP A 166 10.88 -6.23 -16.45
CA ASP A 166 10.76 -6.30 -17.92
C ASP A 166 11.50 -7.51 -18.53
N SER A 167 12.04 -8.39 -17.72
CA SER A 167 12.79 -9.57 -18.13
C SER A 167 11.88 -10.72 -18.64
N PRO A 168 12.43 -11.70 -19.37
CA PRO A 168 11.73 -12.97 -19.70
C PRO A 168 11.25 -13.73 -18.45
N GLY A 169 11.94 -13.59 -17.32
CA GLY A 169 11.49 -14.14 -16.04
C GLY A 169 10.18 -13.49 -15.57
N ALA A 170 10.03 -12.19 -15.76
CA ALA A 170 8.78 -11.49 -15.48
C ALA A 170 7.65 -11.99 -16.39
N ASP A 171 7.90 -12.20 -17.68
CA ASP A 171 6.90 -12.76 -18.61
C ASP A 171 6.35 -14.09 -18.09
N TYR A 172 7.25 -15.01 -17.72
CA TYR A 172 6.84 -16.32 -17.21
C TYR A 172 5.99 -16.23 -15.95
N PHE A 173 6.44 -15.47 -14.94
CA PHE A 173 5.73 -15.39 -13.67
C PHE A 173 4.43 -14.60 -13.77
N VAL A 174 4.38 -13.55 -14.59
CA VAL A 174 3.15 -12.78 -14.82
C VAL A 174 2.12 -13.67 -15.51
N GLN A 175 2.47 -14.27 -16.63
CA GLN A 175 1.56 -15.13 -17.38
C GLN A 175 1.05 -16.30 -16.52
N LYS A 176 1.94 -17.00 -15.80
CA LYS A 176 1.58 -18.12 -14.91
C LYS A 176 0.46 -17.76 -13.93
N HIS A 177 0.56 -16.61 -13.26
CA HIS A 177 -0.43 -16.21 -12.26
C HIS A 177 -1.73 -15.69 -12.88
N LEU A 178 -1.64 -15.01 -14.03
CA LEU A 178 -2.82 -14.57 -14.77
C LEU A 178 -3.61 -15.77 -15.32
N ASP A 179 -2.94 -16.73 -15.94
CA ASP A 179 -3.57 -17.94 -16.45
C ASP A 179 -4.23 -18.74 -15.32
N HIS A 180 -3.57 -18.83 -14.16
CA HIS A 180 -4.12 -19.55 -13.02
C HIS A 180 -5.39 -18.86 -12.50
N ILE A 181 -5.36 -17.58 -12.15
CA ILE A 181 -6.50 -16.89 -11.55
C ILE A 181 -7.72 -16.88 -12.49
N LEU A 182 -7.49 -16.65 -13.80
CA LEU A 182 -8.55 -16.66 -14.81
C LEU A 182 -9.09 -18.07 -15.10
N SER A 183 -8.29 -19.13 -14.88
CA SER A 183 -8.77 -20.51 -14.95
C SER A 183 -9.66 -20.86 -13.76
N VAL A 184 -9.42 -20.29 -12.58
CA VAL A 184 -10.23 -20.50 -11.37
C VAL A 184 -11.58 -19.82 -11.48
N ASP A 185 -11.61 -18.57 -11.97
CA ASP A 185 -12.87 -17.86 -12.25
C ASP A 185 -12.79 -17.13 -13.60
N PRO A 186 -13.30 -17.75 -14.68
CA PRO A 186 -13.30 -17.15 -16.03
C PRO A 186 -14.19 -15.91 -16.19
N ARG A 187 -15.00 -15.56 -15.19
CA ARG A 187 -15.88 -14.40 -15.21
C ARG A 187 -15.22 -13.14 -14.69
N ILE A 188 -13.98 -13.22 -14.19
CA ILE A 188 -13.23 -12.05 -13.72
C ILE A 188 -13.09 -11.04 -14.85
N ASP A 189 -13.55 -9.82 -14.61
CA ASP A 189 -13.40 -8.68 -15.51
C ASP A 189 -12.48 -7.58 -14.94
N THR A 190 -12.13 -7.69 -13.65
CA THR A 190 -11.29 -6.72 -12.95
C THR A 190 -10.23 -7.42 -12.09
N LEU A 191 -8.96 -7.09 -12.31
CA LEU A 191 -7.83 -7.56 -11.51
C LEU A 191 -7.25 -6.41 -10.69
N VAL A 192 -7.32 -6.54 -9.37
CA VAL A 192 -6.77 -5.57 -8.41
C VAL A 192 -5.31 -5.88 -8.11
N LEU A 193 -4.45 -4.88 -8.25
CA LEU A 193 -3.04 -4.97 -7.85
C LEU A 193 -2.91 -4.74 -6.34
N GLY A 194 -3.10 -5.80 -5.55
CA GLY A 194 -3.05 -5.79 -4.09
C GLY A 194 -1.63 -5.80 -3.50
N CYS A 195 -0.69 -5.16 -4.18
CA CYS A 195 0.68 -4.93 -3.72
C CYS A 195 1.23 -3.66 -4.38
N THR A 196 1.95 -2.86 -3.62
CA THR A 196 2.53 -1.59 -4.04
C THR A 196 3.61 -1.69 -5.13
N HIS A 197 4.23 -2.86 -5.27
CA HIS A 197 5.22 -3.13 -6.33
C HIS A 197 4.59 -3.45 -7.69
N TYR A 198 3.39 -4.01 -7.70
CA TYR A 198 2.78 -4.57 -8.91
C TYR A 198 2.45 -3.56 -10.02
N PRO A 199 2.23 -2.26 -9.74
CA PRO A 199 2.09 -1.26 -10.80
C PRO A 199 3.27 -1.19 -11.78
N LEU A 200 4.51 -1.55 -11.36
CA LEU A 200 5.67 -1.60 -12.25
C LEU A 200 5.59 -2.76 -13.26
N LEU A 201 4.81 -3.79 -12.96
CA LEU A 201 4.55 -4.91 -13.88
C LEU A 201 3.34 -4.67 -14.81
N ILE A 202 2.69 -3.51 -14.75
CA ILE A 202 1.42 -3.26 -15.44
C ILE A 202 1.52 -3.44 -16.98
N GLY A 203 2.66 -3.11 -17.56
CA GLY A 203 2.96 -3.34 -18.99
C GLY A 203 2.90 -4.83 -19.33
N LYS A 204 3.59 -5.66 -18.56
CA LYS A 204 3.58 -7.12 -18.72
C LYS A 204 2.21 -7.72 -18.43
N ILE A 205 1.55 -7.26 -17.37
CA ILE A 205 0.19 -7.72 -17.03
C ILE A 205 -0.75 -7.47 -18.20
N ARG A 206 -0.80 -6.26 -18.74
CA ARG A 206 -1.65 -5.90 -19.87
C ARG A 206 -1.35 -6.70 -21.14
N GLN A 207 -0.08 -7.06 -21.36
CA GLN A 207 0.34 -7.87 -22.50
C GLN A 207 -0.31 -9.26 -22.52
N TYR A 208 -0.52 -9.86 -21.34
CA TYR A 208 -1.03 -11.24 -21.19
C TYR A 208 -2.49 -11.31 -20.80
N LEU A 209 -3.16 -10.16 -20.57
CA LEU A 209 -4.58 -10.16 -20.24
C LEU A 209 -5.46 -10.36 -21.49
N PRO A 210 -6.53 -11.18 -21.39
CA PRO A 210 -7.52 -11.27 -22.44
C PRO A 210 -8.32 -9.95 -22.55
N GLN A 211 -8.94 -9.75 -23.73
CA GLN A 211 -9.86 -8.62 -23.92
C GLN A 211 -11.00 -8.65 -22.92
N GLY A 212 -11.38 -7.49 -22.40
CA GLY A 212 -12.46 -7.34 -21.44
C GLY A 212 -12.06 -7.46 -19.97
N VAL A 213 -10.81 -7.85 -19.67
CA VAL A 213 -10.28 -7.81 -18.30
C VAL A 213 -9.48 -6.54 -18.08
N THR A 214 -9.81 -5.79 -17.05
CA THR A 214 -9.14 -4.53 -16.68
C THR A 214 -8.24 -4.70 -15.47
N VAL A 215 -7.21 -3.84 -15.37
CA VAL A 215 -6.30 -3.81 -14.22
C VAL A 215 -6.59 -2.57 -13.39
N PHE A 216 -6.85 -2.78 -12.11
CA PHE A 216 -7.08 -1.74 -11.13
C PHE A 216 -5.84 -1.51 -10.27
N ALA A 217 -5.19 -0.35 -10.44
CA ALA A 217 -4.09 0.11 -9.60
C ALA A 217 -4.62 1.08 -8.52
N GLN A 218 -4.16 0.92 -7.29
CA GLN A 218 -4.78 1.54 -6.12
C GLN A 218 -4.44 3.03 -5.92
N GLY A 219 -3.27 3.48 -6.40
CA GLY A 219 -2.67 4.74 -5.97
C GLY A 219 -3.58 5.96 -6.09
N GLU A 220 -4.23 6.17 -7.24
CA GLU A 220 -5.11 7.31 -7.48
C GLU A 220 -6.35 7.29 -6.58
N TYR A 221 -6.97 6.13 -6.42
CA TYR A 221 -8.17 5.98 -5.59
C TYR A 221 -7.88 6.14 -4.10
N VAL A 222 -6.70 5.68 -3.66
CA VAL A 222 -6.23 5.92 -2.28
C VAL A 222 -6.03 7.42 -2.04
N ALA A 223 -5.45 8.13 -3.00
CA ALA A 223 -5.24 9.57 -2.91
C ALA A 223 -6.57 10.35 -2.86
N GLU A 224 -7.52 10.02 -3.74
CA GLU A 224 -8.86 10.62 -3.75
C GLU A 224 -9.64 10.33 -2.47
N SER A 225 -9.61 9.09 -1.99
CA SER A 225 -10.26 8.69 -0.74
C SER A 225 -9.66 9.41 0.47
N LEU A 226 -8.34 9.60 0.49
CA LEU A 226 -7.69 10.37 1.55
C LEU A 226 -8.11 11.85 1.53
N LYS A 227 -8.18 12.44 0.35
CA LYS A 227 -8.66 13.81 0.18
C LYS A 227 -10.11 13.98 0.66
N ASP A 228 -10.98 13.04 0.29
CA ASP A 228 -12.37 13.02 0.75
C ASP A 228 -12.45 12.80 2.27
N TYR A 229 -11.62 11.91 2.82
CA TYR A 229 -11.52 11.70 4.26
C TYR A 229 -11.19 13.00 5.00
N LEU A 230 -10.18 13.75 4.56
CA LEU A 230 -9.79 15.02 5.19
C LEU A 230 -10.88 16.07 5.07
N ASN A 231 -11.60 16.15 3.95
CA ASN A 231 -12.75 17.03 3.79
C ASN A 231 -13.88 16.73 4.78
N ARG A 232 -14.12 15.45 5.07
CA ARG A 232 -15.14 15.00 6.04
C ARG A 232 -14.67 15.06 7.50
N HIS A 233 -13.36 15.20 7.73
CA HIS A 233 -12.73 15.22 9.05
C HIS A 233 -11.89 16.50 9.26
N PRO A 234 -12.53 17.70 9.30
CA PRO A 234 -11.81 18.96 9.44
C PRO A 234 -11.03 19.06 10.76
N GLU A 235 -11.39 18.29 11.78
CA GLU A 235 -10.64 18.15 13.03
C GLU A 235 -9.27 17.49 12.83
N MET A 236 -9.17 16.53 11.92
CA MET A 236 -7.90 15.89 11.55
C MET A 236 -7.12 16.80 10.61
N ASP A 237 -7.79 17.38 9.61
CA ASP A 237 -7.18 18.27 8.63
C ASP A 237 -6.44 19.45 9.30
N ARG A 238 -7.05 20.07 10.31
CA ARG A 238 -6.43 21.17 11.09
C ARG A 238 -5.20 20.76 11.91
N ARG A 239 -4.97 19.47 12.07
CA ARG A 239 -3.79 18.92 12.75
C ARG A 239 -2.64 18.62 11.79
N LEU A 240 -2.80 18.86 10.49
CA LEU A 240 -1.79 18.60 9.47
C LEU A 240 -1.08 19.89 9.08
N THR A 241 0.25 19.78 8.92
CA THR A 241 1.06 20.90 8.44
C THR A 241 1.02 21.00 6.91
N ARG A 242 1.20 22.20 6.42
CA ARG A 242 1.16 22.55 5.01
C ARG A 242 2.37 23.42 4.64
N GLY A 243 3.31 22.82 3.95
CA GLY A 243 4.52 23.47 3.43
C GLY A 243 4.97 22.83 2.13
N GLY A 244 4.34 21.68 1.78
CA GLY A 244 4.75 20.87 0.62
C GLY A 244 6.08 20.12 0.82
N GLU A 245 6.56 20.03 2.07
CA GLU A 245 7.81 19.38 2.38
C GLU A 245 7.67 17.85 2.41
N CYS A 246 8.66 17.15 1.87
CA CYS A 246 8.72 15.69 1.89
C CYS A 246 10.05 15.22 2.50
N ARG A 247 9.97 14.44 3.58
CA ARG A 247 11.13 13.75 4.18
C ARG A 247 11.02 12.25 3.90
N PHE A 248 12.15 11.62 3.59
CA PHE A 248 12.22 10.19 3.32
C PHE A 248 13.11 9.52 4.34
N LEU A 249 12.57 8.53 5.03
CA LEU A 249 13.25 7.74 6.05
C LEU A 249 13.33 6.29 5.61
N THR A 250 14.46 5.64 5.88
CA THR A 250 14.64 4.21 5.64
C THR A 250 15.36 3.53 6.80
N THR A 251 15.07 2.24 7.01
CA THR A 251 15.82 1.40 7.97
C THR A 251 17.06 0.74 7.37
N GLU A 252 17.27 0.85 6.06
CA GLU A 252 18.44 0.36 5.31
C GLU A 252 19.30 1.55 4.87
N SER A 253 20.36 1.29 4.10
CA SER A 253 21.24 2.31 3.53
C SER A 253 20.47 3.38 2.75
N ALA A 254 20.66 4.65 3.13
CA ALA A 254 20.05 5.78 2.43
C ALA A 254 20.45 5.83 0.95
N ALA A 255 21.70 5.49 0.61
CA ALA A 255 22.16 5.44 -0.78
C ALA A 255 21.43 4.40 -1.60
N LYS A 256 21.26 3.17 -1.08
CA LYS A 256 20.48 2.10 -1.75
C LYS A 256 19.02 2.50 -1.91
N PHE A 257 18.45 3.16 -0.90
CA PHE A 257 17.06 3.62 -0.99
C PHE A 257 16.90 4.67 -2.08
N SER A 258 17.78 5.68 -2.12
CA SER A 258 17.73 6.74 -3.14
C SER A 258 17.88 6.19 -4.56
N GLU A 259 18.77 5.22 -4.78
CA GLU A 259 18.93 4.53 -6.06
C GLU A 259 17.66 3.77 -6.47
N ALA A 260 17.13 2.94 -5.58
CA ALA A 260 15.91 2.17 -5.85
C ALA A 260 14.68 3.09 -6.03
N ALA A 261 14.58 4.16 -5.25
CA ALA A 261 13.47 5.10 -5.35
C ALA A 261 13.37 5.78 -6.73
N SER A 262 14.48 5.93 -7.45
CA SER A 262 14.48 6.49 -8.81
C SER A 262 13.65 5.67 -9.82
N VAL A 263 13.44 4.38 -9.55
CA VAL A 263 12.57 3.50 -10.36
C VAL A 263 11.09 3.84 -10.16
N PHE A 264 10.73 4.39 -8.99
CA PHE A 264 9.35 4.66 -8.59
C PHE A 264 9.00 6.15 -8.69
N LEU A 265 9.99 7.03 -8.48
CA LEU A 265 9.85 8.47 -8.54
C LEU A 265 10.76 9.03 -9.62
N ASN A 266 10.28 10.00 -10.38
CA ASN A 266 11.08 10.62 -11.46
C ASN A 266 12.10 11.65 -10.94
N ASP A 267 12.08 11.97 -9.65
CA ASP A 267 12.93 12.98 -9.02
C ASP A 267 13.94 12.33 -8.05
N PRO A 268 15.17 12.85 -7.97
CA PRO A 268 16.10 12.46 -6.93
C PRO A 268 15.57 12.88 -5.55
N ILE A 269 15.76 12.03 -4.55
CA ILE A 269 15.31 12.29 -3.19
C ILE A 269 16.49 12.22 -2.20
N GLU A 270 16.43 13.09 -1.18
CA GLU A 270 17.31 12.99 -0.01
C GLU A 270 16.67 12.05 1.02
N VAL A 271 17.45 11.10 1.51
CA VAL A 271 16.99 10.02 2.38
C VAL A 271 17.80 10.00 3.67
N GLU A 272 17.12 9.89 4.80
CA GLU A 272 17.71 9.73 6.12
C GLU A 272 17.61 8.27 6.55
N GLN A 273 18.74 7.67 6.94
CA GLN A 273 18.76 6.33 7.54
C GLN A 273 18.42 6.41 9.03
N ILE A 274 17.48 5.59 9.47
CA ILE A 274 17.04 5.53 10.87
C ILE A 274 17.04 4.09 11.40
N SER A 275 17.03 3.94 12.72
CA SER A 275 16.73 2.67 13.40
C SER A 275 15.31 2.67 13.94
N ILE A 276 14.66 1.48 13.91
CA ILE A 276 13.36 1.23 14.51
C ILE A 276 13.53 0.00 15.42
N ASP A 277 13.58 0.25 16.72
CA ASP A 277 13.70 -0.79 17.77
C ASP A 277 12.32 -1.29 18.26
#